data_895d71dcdf6711e0fa57d6f406188802
#
_entry.id   895d71dcdf6711e0fa57d6f406188802
#
_cell.length_a   1.000
_cell.length_b   1.000
_cell.length_c   1.000
_cell.angle_alpha   90.00
_cell.angle_beta   90.00
_cell.angle_gamma   90.00
#
_symmetry.space_group_name_H-M   'P 1'
#
loop_
_entity.id
_entity.type
_entity.pdbx_description
1 polymer ?
#
loop_
_entity_poly.entity_id
_entity_poly.type
_entity_poly.pdbx_seq_one_letter_code
_entity_poly.pdbx_strand_id
1 'polypeptide(L)'
;NLSRDHLDFHKNMDEYFSAKYMLFERAILNSAVSVVNIDDDHGRIIADRLQSTGAGVFSIGHPSDADFMITEAQTRLDGSSFKLVSKDKQAMEIASPLIGSFNVDNLALALGTLLAAKHDKAILTKLIERLMPVPGRIEAVTNDLGIGIYVDYAHTPDAIINLLKSINKLPHGRVISVIGAGGNRDTGKRPLMLQAALRFSDAVIITDDNPRHENPNLIIQDIVRDRELSLPWWIIRDRGTAIASAIRLARKGDVVLICGKGHENYQETKGVRHHFDDREAARESLLLAKQNKADDEMLLPLDPLMLAIV
;
A
#
# COMPACT_ATOMS: atom_id res chain seq x y z
N ASN A 1 0.81 -13.19 3.98
CA ASN A 1 2.11 -12.54 3.77
C ASN A 1 2.73 -12.16 5.11
N LEU A 2 4.05 -12.34 5.25
CA LEU A 2 4.79 -11.97 6.43
C LEU A 2 5.97 -11.08 6.02
N SER A 3 5.96 -9.82 6.46
CA SER A 3 7.06 -8.88 6.26
C SER A 3 7.35 -8.14 7.56
N ARG A 4 8.48 -7.43 7.62
CA ARG A 4 8.89 -6.71 8.82
C ARG A 4 7.84 -5.66 9.24
N ASP A 5 7.13 -5.95 10.31
CA ASP A 5 6.23 -5.05 11.02
C ASP A 5 6.01 -5.57 12.46
N HIS A 6 5.41 -4.77 13.32
CA HIS A 6 5.03 -5.16 14.70
C HIS A 6 6.19 -5.66 15.58
N LEU A 7 7.45 -5.30 15.27
CA LEU A 7 8.61 -5.62 16.12
C LEU A 7 8.72 -4.70 17.35
N ASP A 8 7.80 -3.76 17.51
CA ASP A 8 7.49 -3.06 18.75
C ASP A 8 6.72 -3.95 19.75
N PHE A 9 6.04 -5.00 19.26
CA PHE A 9 5.29 -5.97 20.05
C PHE A 9 5.96 -7.35 20.09
N HIS A 10 6.41 -7.87 18.94
CA HIS A 10 7.11 -9.15 18.82
C HIS A 10 8.62 -8.96 18.91
N LYS A 11 9.32 -9.85 19.62
CA LYS A 11 10.78 -9.77 19.77
C LYS A 11 11.54 -9.95 18.46
N ASN A 12 11.01 -10.77 17.56
CA ASN A 12 11.60 -11.09 16.26
C ASN A 12 10.54 -11.59 15.28
N MET A 13 10.95 -11.87 14.04
CA MET A 13 10.07 -12.37 12.98
C MET A 13 9.55 -13.78 13.28
N ASP A 14 10.29 -14.63 13.99
CA ASP A 14 9.84 -15.99 14.32
C ASP A 14 8.70 -15.98 15.32
N GLU A 15 8.74 -15.09 16.32
CA GLU A 15 7.63 -14.88 17.26
C GLU A 15 6.41 -14.32 16.52
N TYR A 16 6.60 -13.37 15.60
CA TYR A 16 5.53 -12.83 14.78
C TYR A 16 4.92 -13.90 13.86
N PHE A 17 5.74 -14.74 13.23
CA PHE A 17 5.26 -15.88 12.44
C PHE A 17 4.47 -16.85 13.28
N SER A 18 4.98 -17.23 14.47
CA SER A 18 4.30 -18.14 15.39
C SER A 18 2.94 -17.62 15.81
N ALA A 19 2.82 -16.32 16.11
CA ALA A 19 1.55 -15.70 16.42
C ALA A 19 0.53 -15.78 15.27
N LYS A 20 0.98 -15.59 14.01
CA LYS A 20 0.12 -15.77 12.83
C LYS A 20 -0.24 -17.24 12.60
N TYR A 21 0.68 -18.16 12.88
CA TYR A 21 0.45 -19.59 12.69
C TYR A 21 -0.63 -20.16 13.62
N MET A 22 -0.85 -19.56 14.79
CA MET A 22 -1.93 -19.94 15.71
C MET A 22 -3.34 -20.00 15.05
N LEU A 23 -3.58 -19.18 14.00
CA LEU A 23 -4.83 -19.24 13.24
C LEU A 23 -5.00 -20.62 12.58
N PHE A 24 -3.92 -21.14 11.99
CA PHE A 24 -3.92 -22.43 11.29
C PHE A 24 -3.98 -23.61 12.26
N GLU A 25 -3.35 -23.49 13.44
CA GLU A 25 -3.48 -24.50 14.51
C GLU A 25 -4.94 -24.63 14.95
N ARG A 26 -5.65 -23.52 15.11
CA ARG A 26 -7.08 -23.52 15.41
C ARG A 26 -7.91 -24.14 14.29
N ALA A 27 -7.53 -23.88 13.02
CA ALA A 27 -8.21 -24.48 11.88
C ALA A 27 -8.06 -26.02 11.89
N ILE A 28 -6.87 -26.56 12.20
CA ILE A 28 -6.64 -28.01 12.37
C ILE A 28 -7.57 -28.59 13.44
N LEU A 29 -7.59 -27.96 14.64
CA LEU A 29 -8.39 -28.42 15.76
C LEU A 29 -9.91 -28.45 15.46
N ASN A 30 -10.37 -27.55 14.60
CA ASN A 30 -11.78 -27.45 14.21
C ASN A 30 -12.11 -28.15 12.90
N SER A 31 -11.18 -28.92 12.32
CA SER A 31 -11.34 -29.58 11.01
C SER A 31 -11.76 -28.60 9.90
N ALA A 32 -11.29 -27.34 10.01
CA ALA A 32 -11.58 -26.29 9.05
C ALA A 32 -10.58 -26.34 7.88
N VAL A 33 -11.04 -25.91 6.71
CA VAL A 33 -10.18 -25.75 5.54
C VAL A 33 -9.41 -24.44 5.63
N SER A 34 -8.10 -24.50 5.40
CA SER A 34 -7.22 -23.36 5.34
C SER A 34 -6.94 -22.95 3.91
N VAL A 35 -6.86 -21.65 3.65
CA VAL A 35 -6.44 -21.11 2.34
C VAL A 35 -5.16 -20.32 2.54
N VAL A 36 -4.11 -20.63 1.79
CA VAL A 36 -2.75 -20.12 2.01
C VAL A 36 -2.16 -19.62 0.70
N ASN A 37 -1.61 -18.39 0.72
CA ASN A 37 -0.77 -17.89 -0.36
C ASN A 37 0.61 -18.56 -0.28
N ILE A 38 1.07 -19.17 -1.38
CA ILE A 38 2.35 -19.88 -1.48
C ILE A 38 3.40 -19.13 -2.32
N ASP A 39 3.21 -17.85 -2.56
CA ASP A 39 4.19 -17.03 -3.28
C ASP A 39 5.40 -16.67 -2.41
N ASP A 40 5.27 -16.78 -1.09
CA ASP A 40 6.38 -16.56 -0.14
C ASP A 40 6.71 -17.84 0.66
N ASP A 41 7.93 -17.89 1.20
CA ASP A 41 8.45 -19.05 1.94
C ASP A 41 7.63 -19.37 3.19
N HIS A 42 7.10 -18.37 3.89
CA HIS A 42 6.28 -18.59 5.09
C HIS A 42 4.94 -19.22 4.73
N GLY A 43 4.35 -18.82 3.62
CA GLY A 43 3.14 -19.42 3.11
C GLY A 43 3.37 -20.90 2.74
N ARG A 44 4.48 -21.22 2.08
CA ARG A 44 4.87 -22.61 1.78
C ARG A 44 5.05 -23.43 3.05
N ILE A 45 5.79 -22.92 4.04
CA ILE A 45 5.95 -23.60 5.33
C ILE A 45 4.61 -23.88 6.01
N ILE A 46 3.66 -22.95 5.94
CA ILE A 46 2.31 -23.16 6.49
C ILE A 46 1.59 -24.26 5.72
N ALA A 47 1.59 -24.22 4.39
CA ALA A 47 0.93 -25.21 3.55
C ALA A 47 1.48 -26.62 3.80
N ASP A 48 2.81 -26.80 3.84
CA ASP A 48 3.49 -28.07 4.09
C ASP A 48 3.14 -28.63 5.49
N ARG A 49 3.15 -27.77 6.51
CA ARG A 49 2.76 -28.18 7.88
C ARG A 49 1.30 -28.63 7.95
N LEU A 50 0.39 -27.90 7.30
CA LEU A 50 -1.02 -28.28 7.25
C LEU A 50 -1.21 -29.64 6.54
N GLN A 51 -0.56 -29.84 5.39
CA GLN A 51 -0.61 -31.10 4.65
C GLN A 51 -0.09 -32.28 5.48
N SER A 52 1.00 -32.10 6.22
CA SER A 52 1.59 -33.15 7.08
C SER A 52 0.66 -33.60 8.21
N THR A 53 -0.27 -32.75 8.64
CA THR A 53 -1.29 -33.09 9.66
C THR A 53 -2.55 -33.71 9.07
N GLY A 54 -2.66 -33.79 7.73
CA GLY A 54 -3.88 -34.22 7.04
C GLY A 54 -5.00 -33.19 7.06
N ALA A 55 -4.73 -31.94 7.46
CA ALA A 55 -5.70 -30.86 7.45
C ALA A 55 -6.05 -30.43 6.03
N GLY A 56 -7.29 -30.01 5.80
CA GLY A 56 -7.72 -29.45 4.52
C GLY A 56 -6.99 -28.13 4.25
N VAL A 57 -6.26 -28.05 3.13
CA VAL A 57 -5.57 -26.85 2.69
C VAL A 57 -5.78 -26.63 1.19
N PHE A 58 -6.03 -25.38 0.82
CA PHE A 58 -5.96 -24.89 -0.55
C PHE A 58 -4.85 -23.87 -0.67
N SER A 59 -3.91 -24.12 -1.55
CA SER A 59 -2.83 -23.20 -1.88
C SER A 59 -3.23 -22.30 -3.05
N ILE A 60 -2.86 -21.01 -2.95
CA ILE A 60 -3.11 -20.01 -3.99
C ILE A 60 -1.81 -19.27 -4.26
N GLY A 61 -1.56 -18.92 -5.51
CA GLY A 61 -0.39 -18.15 -5.90
C GLY A 61 -0.08 -18.23 -7.38
N HIS A 62 1.07 -17.70 -7.76
CA HIS A 62 1.57 -17.74 -9.14
C HIS A 62 2.27 -19.07 -9.50
N PRO A 63 2.84 -19.85 -8.55
CA PRO A 63 3.50 -21.11 -8.85
C PRO A 63 2.54 -22.14 -9.44
N SER A 64 3.06 -22.96 -10.36
CA SER A 64 2.27 -23.99 -11.09
C SER A 64 1.81 -25.15 -10.22
N ASP A 65 2.33 -25.27 -9.00
CA ASP A 65 1.95 -26.28 -8.00
C ASP A 65 0.80 -25.82 -7.08
N ALA A 66 0.37 -24.56 -7.19
CA ALA A 66 -0.79 -24.05 -6.44
C ALA A 66 -2.09 -24.77 -6.82
N ASP A 67 -2.98 -24.98 -5.85
CA ASP A 67 -4.33 -25.51 -6.09
C ASP A 67 -5.17 -24.57 -6.95
N PHE A 68 -4.97 -23.24 -6.75
CA PHE A 68 -5.50 -22.18 -7.59
C PHE A 68 -4.36 -21.29 -8.06
N MET A 69 -4.01 -21.36 -9.33
CA MET A 69 -2.93 -20.62 -9.93
C MET A 69 -3.43 -19.27 -10.47
N ILE A 70 -2.74 -18.18 -10.13
CA ILE A 70 -2.97 -16.85 -10.69
C ILE A 70 -2.19 -16.74 -12.00
N THR A 71 -2.88 -16.48 -13.11
CA THR A 71 -2.27 -16.33 -14.43
C THR A 71 -2.80 -15.10 -15.16
N GLU A 72 -2.09 -14.64 -16.18
CA GLU A 72 -2.47 -13.53 -17.05
C GLU A 72 -2.83 -12.27 -16.27
N ALA A 73 -2.19 -12.05 -15.12
CA ALA A 73 -2.46 -10.89 -14.29
C ALA A 73 -2.00 -9.59 -14.95
N GLN A 74 -2.93 -8.66 -15.11
CA GLN A 74 -2.69 -7.33 -15.64
C GLN A 74 -3.27 -6.29 -14.67
N THR A 75 -2.51 -5.23 -14.43
CA THR A 75 -2.95 -4.08 -13.63
C THR A 75 -2.95 -2.83 -14.48
N ARG A 76 -3.98 -2.01 -14.35
CA ARG A 76 -4.15 -0.70 -14.98
C ARG A 76 -4.59 0.32 -13.94
N LEU A 77 -4.62 1.61 -14.32
CA LEU A 77 -5.07 2.69 -13.42
C LEU A 77 -6.58 2.65 -13.13
N ASP A 78 -7.33 1.88 -13.88
CA ASP A 78 -8.78 1.69 -13.75
C ASP A 78 -9.16 0.33 -13.13
N GLY A 79 -8.17 -0.51 -12.79
CA GLY A 79 -8.42 -1.81 -12.18
C GLY A 79 -7.40 -2.87 -12.53
N SER A 80 -7.75 -4.12 -12.24
CA SER A 80 -6.91 -5.29 -12.53
C SER A 80 -7.74 -6.42 -13.13
N SER A 81 -7.11 -7.25 -13.98
CA SER A 81 -7.70 -8.48 -14.50
C SER A 81 -6.72 -9.63 -14.36
N PHE A 82 -7.23 -10.84 -14.13
CA PHE A 82 -6.42 -12.05 -14.04
C PHE A 82 -7.30 -13.30 -14.25
N LYS A 83 -6.66 -14.44 -14.43
CA LYS A 83 -7.32 -15.75 -14.40
C LYS A 83 -6.93 -16.49 -13.15
N LEU A 84 -7.92 -17.09 -12.48
CA LEU A 84 -7.72 -18.04 -11.40
C LEU A 84 -7.98 -19.44 -11.95
N VAL A 85 -6.92 -20.25 -12.06
CA VAL A 85 -6.97 -21.57 -12.70
C VAL A 85 -6.83 -22.65 -11.63
N SER A 86 -7.81 -23.52 -11.50
CA SER A 86 -7.78 -24.64 -10.57
C SER A 86 -6.99 -25.84 -11.13
N LYS A 87 -6.59 -26.81 -10.29
CA LYS A 87 -5.83 -27.99 -10.69
C LYS A 87 -6.51 -28.82 -11.78
N ASP A 88 -7.83 -28.85 -11.82
CA ASP A 88 -8.63 -29.48 -12.88
C ASP A 88 -8.73 -28.63 -14.16
N LYS A 89 -7.89 -27.58 -14.27
CA LYS A 89 -7.77 -26.66 -15.42
C LYS A 89 -9.03 -25.83 -15.72
N GLN A 90 -9.93 -25.71 -14.76
CA GLN A 90 -11.04 -24.78 -14.90
C GLN A 90 -10.54 -23.36 -14.60
N ALA A 91 -10.71 -22.45 -15.54
CA ALA A 91 -10.37 -21.05 -15.38
C ALA A 91 -11.59 -20.23 -14.95
N MET A 92 -11.34 -19.23 -14.13
CA MET A 92 -12.26 -18.16 -13.77
C MET A 92 -11.61 -16.85 -14.18
N GLU A 93 -12.21 -16.15 -15.15
CA GLU A 93 -11.75 -14.83 -15.58
C GLU A 93 -12.29 -13.77 -14.61
N ILE A 94 -11.41 -12.89 -14.17
CA ILE A 94 -11.69 -11.91 -13.14
C ILE A 94 -11.30 -10.52 -13.65
N ALA A 95 -12.27 -9.59 -13.60
CA ALA A 95 -12.05 -8.17 -13.77
C ALA A 95 -12.50 -7.46 -12.49
N SER A 96 -11.67 -6.57 -11.97
CA SER A 96 -11.90 -5.90 -10.69
C SER A 96 -11.49 -4.43 -10.77
N PRO A 97 -12.20 -3.50 -10.12
CA PRO A 97 -11.78 -2.11 -10.02
C PRO A 97 -10.59 -1.90 -9.08
N LEU A 98 -10.11 -2.94 -8.41
CA LEU A 98 -8.97 -2.84 -7.49
C LEU A 98 -7.66 -2.74 -8.28
N ILE A 99 -6.83 -1.75 -7.95
CA ILE A 99 -5.56 -1.45 -8.61
C ILE A 99 -4.42 -2.10 -7.82
N GLY A 100 -3.41 -2.63 -8.53
CA GLY A 100 -2.18 -3.14 -7.94
C GLY A 100 -2.08 -4.66 -7.87
N SER A 101 -0.87 -5.19 -8.11
CA SER A 101 -0.62 -6.64 -8.12
C SER A 101 -0.95 -7.29 -6.77
N PHE A 102 -0.67 -6.62 -5.66
CA PHE A 102 -1.02 -7.13 -4.34
C PHE A 102 -2.55 -7.26 -4.13
N ASN A 103 -3.37 -6.46 -4.82
CA ASN A 103 -4.82 -6.60 -4.79
C ASN A 103 -5.30 -7.78 -5.66
N VAL A 104 -4.56 -8.14 -6.70
CA VAL A 104 -4.78 -9.41 -7.42
C VAL A 104 -4.61 -10.57 -6.46
N ASP A 105 -3.51 -10.62 -5.70
CA ASP A 105 -3.22 -11.68 -4.73
C ASP A 105 -4.27 -11.72 -3.60
N ASN A 106 -4.63 -10.55 -3.05
CA ASN A 106 -5.67 -10.44 -2.03
C ASN A 106 -7.03 -10.94 -2.52
N LEU A 107 -7.41 -10.55 -3.74
CA LEU A 107 -8.67 -10.96 -4.34
C LEU A 107 -8.68 -12.47 -4.66
N ALA A 108 -7.57 -13.00 -5.17
CA ALA A 108 -7.42 -14.43 -5.40
C ALA A 108 -7.57 -15.23 -4.10
N LEU A 109 -6.95 -14.78 -2.99
CA LEU A 109 -7.12 -15.39 -1.67
C LEU A 109 -8.57 -15.34 -1.17
N ALA A 110 -9.23 -14.19 -1.31
CA ALA A 110 -10.63 -14.04 -0.94
C ALA A 110 -11.54 -14.98 -1.75
N LEU A 111 -11.33 -15.05 -3.08
CA LEU A 111 -12.05 -15.93 -3.97
C LEU A 111 -11.80 -17.42 -3.64
N GLY A 112 -10.54 -17.79 -3.44
CA GLY A 112 -10.20 -19.15 -3.06
C GLY A 112 -10.83 -19.56 -1.73
N THR A 113 -10.93 -18.64 -0.77
CA THR A 113 -11.63 -18.88 0.50
C THR A 113 -13.12 -19.13 0.29
N LEU A 114 -13.76 -18.33 -0.56
CA LEU A 114 -15.17 -18.50 -0.89
C LEU A 114 -15.43 -19.79 -1.70
N LEU A 115 -14.54 -20.13 -2.62
CA LEU A 115 -14.60 -21.39 -3.39
C LEU A 115 -14.38 -22.61 -2.48
N ALA A 116 -13.45 -22.55 -1.55
CA ALA A 116 -13.25 -23.58 -0.53
C ALA A 116 -14.49 -23.76 0.35
N ALA A 117 -15.21 -22.68 0.63
CA ALA A 117 -16.50 -22.69 1.31
C ALA A 117 -17.68 -23.08 0.40
N LYS A 118 -17.41 -23.54 -0.85
CA LYS A 118 -18.38 -24.03 -1.83
C LYS A 118 -19.40 -22.99 -2.34
N HIS A 119 -19.01 -21.72 -2.34
CA HIS A 119 -19.83 -20.68 -2.99
C HIS A 119 -19.78 -20.83 -4.53
N ASP A 120 -20.87 -20.45 -5.19
CA ASP A 120 -21.04 -20.58 -6.63
C ASP A 120 -20.15 -19.60 -7.41
N LYS A 121 -19.38 -20.11 -8.39
CA LYS A 121 -18.45 -19.32 -9.22
C LYS A 121 -19.14 -18.18 -9.99
N ALA A 122 -20.32 -18.43 -10.55
CA ALA A 122 -21.02 -17.45 -11.37
C ALA A 122 -21.53 -16.27 -10.52
N ILE A 123 -21.91 -16.55 -9.27
CA ILE A 123 -22.28 -15.51 -8.31
C ILE A 123 -21.05 -14.69 -7.94
N LEU A 124 -19.93 -15.35 -7.64
CA LEU A 124 -18.67 -14.67 -7.26
C LEU A 124 -18.17 -13.74 -8.36
N THR A 125 -18.18 -14.20 -9.64
CA THR A 125 -17.75 -13.36 -10.78
C THR A 125 -18.59 -12.08 -10.87
N LYS A 126 -19.89 -12.16 -10.74
CA LYS A 126 -20.79 -10.98 -10.77
C LYS A 126 -20.57 -10.03 -9.59
N LEU A 127 -20.22 -10.55 -8.41
CA LEU A 127 -19.97 -9.74 -7.24
C LEU A 127 -18.65 -8.98 -7.35
N ILE A 128 -17.62 -9.55 -7.97
CA ILE A 128 -16.32 -8.91 -8.15
C ILE A 128 -16.42 -7.63 -8.99
N GLU A 129 -17.20 -7.65 -10.06
CA GLU A 129 -17.43 -6.48 -10.92
C GLU A 129 -18.03 -5.29 -10.15
N ARG A 130 -18.69 -5.58 -9.02
CA ARG A 130 -19.36 -4.59 -8.16
C ARG A 130 -18.54 -4.18 -6.94
N LEU A 131 -17.29 -4.68 -6.82
CA LEU A 131 -16.43 -4.29 -5.72
C LEU A 131 -16.16 -2.80 -5.75
N MET A 132 -16.19 -2.19 -4.59
CA MET A 132 -15.73 -0.82 -4.42
C MET A 132 -14.27 -0.84 -3.96
N PRO A 133 -13.44 0.08 -4.44
CA PRO A 133 -12.10 0.25 -3.89
C PRO A 133 -12.15 0.42 -2.37
N VAL A 134 -11.24 -0.24 -1.67
CA VAL A 134 -11.15 -0.12 -0.21
C VAL A 134 -10.62 1.28 0.12
N PRO A 135 -11.28 2.06 0.97
CA PRO A 135 -10.79 3.38 1.35
C PRO A 135 -9.34 3.36 1.81
N GLY A 136 -8.51 4.25 1.28
CA GLY A 136 -7.08 4.35 1.61
C GLY A 136 -6.21 3.18 1.13
N ARG A 137 -6.64 2.45 0.09
CA ARG A 137 -5.86 1.39 -0.56
C ARG A 137 -5.76 1.68 -2.05
N ILE A 138 -4.71 2.36 -2.49
CA ILE A 138 -4.56 2.98 -3.81
C ILE A 138 -5.85 3.73 -4.20
N GLU A 139 -6.40 4.48 -3.26
CA GLU A 139 -7.63 5.24 -3.48
C GLU A 139 -7.33 6.45 -4.35
N ALA A 140 -7.92 6.49 -5.55
CA ALA A 140 -7.73 7.59 -6.47
C ALA A 140 -8.49 8.86 -6.03
N VAL A 141 -7.79 10.00 -6.03
CA VAL A 141 -8.41 11.32 -5.89
C VAL A 141 -8.62 11.90 -7.29
N THR A 142 -9.86 11.89 -7.73
CA THR A 142 -10.25 12.34 -9.08
C THR A 142 -9.95 13.81 -9.29
N ASN A 143 -9.37 14.15 -10.45
CA ASN A 143 -9.07 15.53 -10.85
C ASN A 143 -9.06 15.67 -12.38
N ASP A 144 -9.07 16.92 -12.86
CA ASP A 144 -9.03 17.28 -14.28
C ASP A 144 -7.66 17.82 -14.73
N LEU A 145 -6.64 17.80 -13.84
CA LEU A 145 -5.28 18.26 -14.15
C LEU A 145 -4.47 17.19 -14.92
N GLY A 146 -5.02 15.99 -15.04
CA GLY A 146 -4.33 14.85 -15.67
C GLY A 146 -3.17 14.29 -14.83
N ILE A 147 -3.22 14.48 -13.51
CA ILE A 147 -2.28 13.95 -12.53
C ILE A 147 -2.92 12.72 -11.88
N GLY A 148 -2.19 11.62 -11.76
CA GLY A 148 -2.61 10.49 -10.94
C GLY A 148 -2.37 10.84 -9.47
N ILE A 149 -3.41 10.91 -8.62
CA ILE A 149 -3.25 11.13 -7.18
C ILE A 149 -3.87 9.95 -6.45
N TYR A 150 -3.07 9.27 -5.63
CA TYR A 150 -3.49 8.08 -4.90
C TYR A 150 -3.12 8.17 -3.43
N VAL A 151 -4.07 7.79 -2.58
CA VAL A 151 -3.89 7.67 -1.13
C VAL A 151 -3.79 6.19 -0.75
N ASP A 152 -2.75 5.83 0.01
CA ASP A 152 -2.51 4.46 0.43
C ASP A 152 -2.05 4.35 1.89
N TYR A 153 -2.37 3.23 2.50
CA TYR A 153 -1.98 2.90 3.89
C TYR A 153 -0.54 2.36 4.01
N ALA A 154 0.26 2.34 2.95
CA ALA A 154 1.63 1.85 2.95
C ALA A 154 2.48 2.62 4.00
N HIS A 155 2.81 1.95 5.10
CA HIS A 155 3.55 2.49 6.25
C HIS A 155 4.68 1.56 6.72
N THR A 156 5.07 0.62 5.86
CA THR A 156 6.23 -0.25 6.04
C THR A 156 7.11 -0.21 4.79
N PRO A 157 8.42 -0.52 4.88
CA PRO A 157 9.30 -0.55 3.73
C PRO A 157 8.77 -1.43 2.59
N ASP A 158 8.34 -2.66 2.89
CA ASP A 158 7.83 -3.59 1.90
C ASP A 158 6.52 -3.12 1.26
N ALA A 159 5.61 -2.51 2.05
CA ALA A 159 4.38 -1.96 1.52
C ALA A 159 4.66 -0.80 0.55
N ILE A 160 5.61 0.10 0.88
CA ILE A 160 6.04 1.19 0.01
C ILE A 160 6.67 0.63 -1.28
N ILE A 161 7.56 -0.38 -1.18
CA ILE A 161 8.18 -1.03 -2.34
C ILE A 161 7.11 -1.65 -3.25
N ASN A 162 6.16 -2.39 -2.69
CA ASN A 162 5.13 -3.08 -3.47
C ASN A 162 4.17 -2.09 -4.15
N LEU A 163 3.79 -1.03 -3.43
CA LEU A 163 2.98 0.05 -3.98
C LEU A 163 3.69 0.72 -5.15
N LEU A 164 4.93 1.19 -4.95
CA LEU A 164 5.70 1.87 -5.97
C LEU A 164 6.02 0.97 -7.17
N LYS A 165 6.37 -0.30 -6.94
CA LYS A 165 6.54 -1.28 -8.03
C LYS A 165 5.26 -1.49 -8.84
N SER A 166 4.10 -1.45 -8.18
CA SER A 166 2.81 -1.60 -8.87
C SER A 166 2.52 -0.39 -9.76
N ILE A 167 2.78 0.82 -9.26
CA ILE A 167 2.62 2.06 -10.02
C ILE A 167 3.64 2.12 -11.18
N ASN A 168 4.91 1.80 -10.93
CA ASN A 168 5.97 1.86 -11.95
C ASN A 168 5.79 0.85 -13.10
N LYS A 169 4.88 -0.11 -12.99
CA LYS A 169 4.49 -0.98 -14.11
C LYS A 169 3.47 -0.32 -15.05
N LEU A 170 2.88 0.79 -14.65
CA LEU A 170 1.85 1.48 -15.42
C LEU A 170 2.47 2.64 -16.23
N PRO A 171 1.88 3.04 -17.35
CA PRO A 171 2.33 4.24 -18.07
C PRO A 171 2.12 5.49 -17.21
N HIS A 172 3.18 6.18 -16.85
CA HIS A 172 3.15 7.42 -16.08
C HIS A 172 4.36 8.31 -16.41
N GLY A 173 4.33 9.57 -15.97
CA GLY A 173 5.47 10.49 -15.93
C GLY A 173 6.33 10.23 -14.68
N ARG A 174 6.56 11.27 -13.87
CA ARG A 174 7.30 11.14 -12.62
C ARG A 174 6.42 10.60 -11.50
N VAL A 175 7.02 9.90 -10.54
CA VAL A 175 6.39 9.50 -9.28
C VAL A 175 6.90 10.39 -8.15
N ILE A 176 5.98 11.07 -7.48
CA ILE A 176 6.24 11.95 -6.33
C ILE A 176 5.59 11.31 -5.11
N SER A 177 6.40 10.90 -4.14
CA SER A 177 5.89 10.23 -2.94
C SER A 177 5.88 11.16 -1.73
N VAL A 178 4.77 11.18 -0.99
CA VAL A 178 4.64 11.82 0.33
C VAL A 178 4.62 10.71 1.36
N ILE A 179 5.62 10.69 2.26
CA ILE A 179 5.79 9.66 3.28
C ILE A 179 5.94 10.25 4.67
N GLY A 180 5.50 9.53 5.68
CA GLY A 180 5.73 9.84 7.08
C GLY A 180 5.77 8.57 7.90
N ALA A 181 6.24 8.66 9.15
CA ALA A 181 6.27 7.54 10.07
C ALA A 181 5.56 7.86 11.39
N GLY A 182 4.83 6.88 11.91
CA GLY A 182 4.15 7.02 13.20
C GLY A 182 5.12 6.99 14.39
N GLY A 183 4.85 7.81 15.41
CA GLY A 183 5.50 7.75 16.70
C GLY A 183 5.05 6.56 17.53
N ASN A 184 5.85 6.15 18.55
CA ASN A 184 5.60 5.01 19.42
C ASN A 184 5.38 3.71 18.63
N ARG A 185 6.19 3.49 17.60
CA ARG A 185 6.22 2.32 16.72
C ARG A 185 7.67 1.89 16.44
N ASP A 186 7.85 0.79 15.70
CA ASP A 186 9.17 0.31 15.28
C ASP A 186 9.99 1.42 14.62
N THR A 187 11.00 1.94 15.33
CA THR A 187 11.90 3.00 14.85
C THR A 187 12.84 2.48 13.77
N GLY A 188 13.19 1.19 13.80
CA GLY A 188 14.10 0.58 12.84
C GLY A 188 13.59 0.55 11.41
N LYS A 189 12.27 0.64 11.20
CA LYS A 189 11.70 0.71 9.84
C LYS A 189 11.78 2.12 9.22
N ARG A 190 11.95 3.19 10.02
CA ARG A 190 11.89 4.58 9.56
C ARG A 190 12.87 4.90 8.44
N PRO A 191 14.20 4.65 8.58
CA PRO A 191 15.15 4.91 7.50
C PRO A 191 14.92 3.99 6.29
N LEU A 192 14.48 2.75 6.52
CA LEU A 192 14.18 1.80 5.44
C LEU A 192 12.99 2.24 4.58
N MET A 193 11.99 2.93 5.17
CA MET A 193 10.86 3.51 4.45
C MET A 193 11.32 4.62 3.49
N LEU A 194 12.23 5.50 3.94
CA LEU A 194 12.82 6.52 3.07
C LEU A 194 13.63 5.89 1.95
N GLN A 195 14.49 4.91 2.24
CA GLN A 195 15.27 4.20 1.23
C GLN A 195 14.36 3.53 0.18
N ALA A 196 13.26 2.91 0.62
CA ALA A 196 12.26 2.33 -0.27
C ALA A 196 11.62 3.38 -1.19
N ALA A 197 11.23 4.53 -0.65
CA ALA A 197 10.65 5.63 -1.43
C ALA A 197 11.67 6.21 -2.42
N LEU A 198 12.90 6.52 -1.99
CA LEU A 198 13.96 7.06 -2.85
C LEU A 198 14.34 6.12 -3.99
N ARG A 199 14.24 4.81 -3.78
CA ARG A 199 14.61 3.82 -4.80
C ARG A 199 13.64 3.77 -5.99
N PHE A 200 12.38 4.10 -5.79
CA PHE A 200 11.31 3.86 -6.75
C PHE A 200 10.47 5.10 -7.08
N SER A 201 10.82 6.28 -6.53
CA SER A 201 10.19 7.56 -6.85
C SER A 201 11.18 8.51 -7.53
N ASP A 202 10.69 9.53 -8.22
CA ASP A 202 11.49 10.60 -8.81
C ASP A 202 11.66 11.78 -7.86
N ALA A 203 10.78 11.89 -6.85
CA ALA A 203 10.85 12.89 -5.79
C ALA A 203 10.17 12.37 -4.52
N VAL A 204 10.67 12.77 -3.34
CA VAL A 204 10.11 12.36 -2.05
C VAL A 204 9.90 13.57 -1.14
N ILE A 205 8.72 13.68 -0.55
CA ILE A 205 8.42 14.65 0.51
C ILE A 205 8.20 13.88 1.81
N ILE A 206 8.99 14.20 2.82
CA ILE A 206 8.92 13.63 4.17
C ILE A 206 8.06 14.55 5.02
N THR A 207 7.08 13.98 5.72
CA THR A 207 6.12 14.75 6.53
C THR A 207 5.77 14.05 7.84
N ASP A 208 5.05 14.74 8.73
CA ASP A 208 4.51 14.11 9.93
C ASP A 208 3.34 13.17 9.56
N ASP A 209 3.30 12.01 10.21
CA ASP A 209 2.17 11.08 10.19
C ASP A 209 1.33 11.26 11.47
N ASN A 210 1.37 10.32 12.40
CA ASN A 210 0.82 10.41 13.74
C ASN A 210 1.98 10.43 14.75
N PRO A 211 2.48 11.59 15.18
CA PRO A 211 3.59 11.64 16.16
C PRO A 211 3.25 10.99 17.50
N ARG A 212 1.98 10.93 17.88
CA ARG A 212 1.49 10.43 19.17
C ARG A 212 2.17 11.15 20.35
N HIS A 213 2.84 10.42 21.22
CA HIS A 213 3.57 11.00 22.36
C HIS A 213 5.05 11.25 22.07
N GLU A 214 5.55 10.87 20.90
CA GLU A 214 6.95 11.04 20.53
C GLU A 214 7.20 12.46 19.96
N ASN A 215 8.42 12.96 20.15
CA ASN A 215 8.82 14.22 19.56
C ASN A 215 8.92 14.08 18.02
N PRO A 216 8.11 14.81 17.25
CA PRO A 216 8.10 14.66 15.80
C PRO A 216 9.45 14.95 15.14
N ASN A 217 10.30 15.82 15.73
CA ASN A 217 11.64 16.08 15.19
C ASN A 217 12.54 14.83 15.27
N LEU A 218 12.40 14.03 16.33
CA LEU A 218 13.16 12.78 16.45
C LEU A 218 12.70 11.74 15.42
N ILE A 219 11.40 11.70 15.13
CA ILE A 219 10.86 10.82 14.08
C ILE A 219 11.48 11.18 12.72
N ILE A 220 11.50 12.46 12.37
CA ILE A 220 12.11 12.94 11.12
C ILE A 220 13.62 12.63 11.09
N GLN A 221 14.34 12.87 12.20
CA GLN A 221 15.77 12.53 12.31
C GLN A 221 16.03 11.04 12.06
N ASP A 222 15.19 10.15 12.61
CA ASP A 222 15.29 8.72 12.38
C ASP A 222 15.04 8.37 10.90
N ILE A 223 14.04 8.99 10.26
CA ILE A 223 13.74 8.74 8.84
C ILE A 223 14.95 9.06 7.97
N VAL A 224 15.65 10.19 8.24
CA VAL A 224 16.75 10.66 7.39
C VAL A 224 18.14 10.21 7.86
N ARG A 225 18.23 9.39 8.91
CA ARG A 225 19.50 8.99 9.55
C ARG A 225 20.49 8.35 8.57
N ASP A 226 20.02 7.40 7.76
CA ASP A 226 20.85 6.59 6.85
C ASP A 226 20.63 6.99 5.39
N ARG A 227 20.50 8.30 5.12
CA ARG A 227 20.17 8.80 3.80
C ARG A 227 21.34 8.71 2.82
N GLU A 228 21.07 8.23 1.62
CA GLU A 228 21.87 8.46 0.42
C GLU A 228 21.19 9.55 -0.42
N LEU A 229 21.94 10.59 -0.80
CA LEU A 229 21.42 11.76 -1.52
C LEU A 229 21.47 11.49 -3.03
N SER A 230 20.47 10.82 -3.59
CA SER A 230 20.45 10.50 -5.03
C SER A 230 19.32 11.18 -5.82
N LEU A 231 18.29 11.68 -5.14
CA LEU A 231 17.09 12.27 -5.76
C LEU A 231 16.64 13.54 -5.03
N PRO A 232 15.82 14.41 -5.65
CA PRO A 232 15.15 15.50 -4.96
C PRO A 232 14.26 14.98 -3.82
N TRP A 233 14.52 15.48 -2.61
CA TRP A 233 13.68 15.22 -1.44
C TRP A 233 13.61 16.44 -0.52
N TRP A 234 12.48 16.55 0.18
CA TRP A 234 12.20 17.69 1.08
C TRP A 234 11.59 17.21 2.39
N ILE A 235 11.76 17.99 3.44
CA ILE A 235 11.06 17.81 4.72
C ILE A 235 10.05 18.96 4.83
N ILE A 236 8.76 18.61 4.83
CA ILE A 236 7.65 19.54 5.05
C ILE A 236 6.80 18.94 6.17
N ARG A 237 6.97 19.47 7.38
CA ARG A 237 6.38 18.93 8.61
C ARG A 237 4.85 18.91 8.57
N ASP A 238 4.24 20.02 8.18
CA ASP A 238 2.79 20.09 8.02
C ASP A 238 2.35 19.21 6.84
N ARG A 239 1.54 18.20 7.15
CA ARG A 239 1.14 17.19 6.16
C ARG A 239 0.24 17.75 5.06
N GLY A 240 -0.63 18.71 5.38
CA GLY A 240 -1.45 19.39 4.38
C GLY A 240 -0.60 20.15 3.38
N THR A 241 0.38 20.92 3.87
CA THR A 241 1.37 21.64 3.05
C THR A 241 2.23 20.67 2.24
N ALA A 242 2.62 19.51 2.79
CA ALA A 242 3.38 18.49 2.08
C ALA A 242 2.59 17.93 0.89
N ILE A 243 1.31 17.60 1.09
CA ILE A 243 0.41 17.13 0.05
C ILE A 243 0.20 18.20 -1.03
N ALA A 244 -0.07 19.44 -0.62
CA ALA A 244 -0.23 20.55 -1.55
C ALA A 244 1.03 20.81 -2.37
N SER A 245 2.21 20.71 -1.76
CA SER A 245 3.50 20.85 -2.45
C SER A 245 3.74 19.74 -3.46
N ALA A 246 3.41 18.48 -3.12
CA ALA A 246 3.51 17.37 -4.04
C ALA A 246 2.61 17.55 -5.28
N ILE A 247 1.36 17.98 -5.08
CA ILE A 247 0.39 18.25 -6.15
C ILE A 247 0.85 19.40 -7.05
N ARG A 248 1.41 20.47 -6.47
CA ARG A 248 1.96 21.62 -7.22
C ARG A 248 3.21 21.25 -8.01
N LEU A 249 4.05 20.36 -7.51
CA LEU A 249 5.26 19.87 -8.18
C LEU A 249 4.93 18.96 -9.39
N ALA A 250 3.76 18.29 -9.34
CA ALA A 250 3.33 17.35 -10.35
C ALA A 250 2.88 18.05 -11.64
N ARG A 251 3.14 17.43 -12.77
CA ARG A 251 2.73 17.82 -14.12
C ARG A 251 1.75 16.78 -14.68
N LYS A 252 1.07 17.14 -15.76
CA LYS A 252 0.21 16.20 -16.48
C LYS A 252 0.96 14.92 -16.81
N GLY A 253 0.38 13.78 -16.45
CA GLY A 253 0.96 12.44 -16.59
C GLY A 253 1.75 11.96 -15.36
N ASP A 254 2.13 12.84 -14.43
CA ASP A 254 2.82 12.45 -13.19
C ASP A 254 1.86 11.75 -12.23
N VAL A 255 2.44 11.04 -11.26
CA VAL A 255 1.72 10.37 -10.17
C VAL A 255 2.19 10.92 -8.82
N VAL A 256 1.25 11.31 -7.96
CA VAL A 256 1.45 11.65 -6.56
C VAL A 256 0.93 10.52 -5.70
N LEU A 257 1.80 9.93 -4.86
CA LEU A 257 1.47 8.89 -3.90
C LEU A 257 1.53 9.44 -2.49
N ILE A 258 0.40 9.45 -1.79
CA ILE A 258 0.28 9.91 -0.40
C ILE A 258 0.19 8.66 0.47
N CYS A 259 1.29 8.37 1.20
CA CYS A 259 1.47 7.12 1.93
C CYS A 259 1.38 7.30 3.45
N GLY A 260 0.91 6.26 4.15
CA GLY A 260 0.95 6.13 5.60
C GLY A 260 -0.41 6.02 6.25
N LYS A 261 -1.28 7.02 6.05
CA LYS A 261 -2.57 7.13 6.75
C LYS A 261 -3.70 6.35 6.08
N GLY A 262 -3.69 6.26 4.75
CA GLY A 262 -4.75 5.58 4.00
C GLY A 262 -6.14 6.10 4.36
N HIS A 263 -6.94 5.27 5.02
CA HIS A 263 -8.32 5.61 5.41
C HIS A 263 -8.43 6.38 6.74
N GLU A 264 -7.33 6.61 7.46
CA GLU A 264 -7.36 7.37 8.72
C GLU A 264 -7.80 8.82 8.46
N ASN A 265 -8.73 9.30 9.25
CA ASN A 265 -9.30 10.66 9.17
C ASN A 265 -8.88 11.54 10.35
N TYR A 266 -7.74 11.23 10.98
CA TYR A 266 -7.21 11.98 12.10
C TYR A 266 -5.68 12.03 12.06
N GLN A 267 -5.11 13.05 12.70
CA GLN A 267 -3.70 13.09 13.08
C GLN A 267 -3.60 13.16 14.60
N GLU A 268 -2.81 12.26 15.20
CA GLU A 268 -2.66 12.16 16.66
C GLU A 268 -1.33 12.79 17.11
N THR A 269 -1.42 13.82 17.95
CA THR A 269 -0.28 14.51 18.55
C THR A 269 -0.50 14.65 20.06
N LYS A 270 0.45 14.18 20.87
CA LYS A 270 0.38 14.22 22.35
C LYS A 270 -0.89 13.57 22.91
N GLY A 271 -1.38 12.49 22.27
CA GLY A 271 -2.59 11.80 22.65
C GLY A 271 -3.90 12.48 22.24
N VAL A 272 -3.83 13.63 21.58
CA VAL A 272 -5.02 14.32 21.06
C VAL A 272 -5.15 14.03 19.58
N ARG A 273 -6.34 13.64 19.13
CA ARG A 273 -6.67 13.42 17.73
C ARG A 273 -7.35 14.65 17.16
N HIS A 274 -6.76 15.18 16.09
CA HIS A 274 -7.33 16.25 15.30
C HIS A 274 -7.82 15.65 13.98
N HIS A 275 -8.92 16.17 13.44
CA HIS A 275 -9.38 15.75 12.12
C HIS A 275 -8.32 16.06 11.06
N PHE A 276 -7.96 15.06 10.28
CA PHE A 276 -7.06 15.17 9.14
C PHE A 276 -7.23 13.96 8.23
N ASP A 277 -7.64 14.17 7.00
CA ASP A 277 -7.83 13.14 5.99
C ASP A 277 -7.00 13.49 4.74
N ASP A 278 -6.11 12.58 4.33
CA ASP A 278 -5.25 12.78 3.16
C ASP A 278 -6.04 13.06 1.87
N ARG A 279 -7.21 12.46 1.73
CA ARG A 279 -8.09 12.63 0.57
C ARG A 279 -8.73 14.00 0.54
N GLU A 280 -9.14 14.50 1.69
CA GLU A 280 -9.69 15.85 1.83
C GLU A 280 -8.59 16.88 1.55
N ALA A 281 -7.42 16.75 2.17
CA ALA A 281 -6.28 17.63 1.94
C ALA A 281 -5.86 17.67 0.46
N ALA A 282 -5.87 16.51 -0.22
CA ALA A 282 -5.60 16.45 -1.65
C ALA A 282 -6.68 17.17 -2.49
N ARG A 283 -7.97 16.99 -2.17
CA ARG A 283 -9.07 17.69 -2.88
C ARG A 283 -9.02 19.20 -2.67
N GLU A 284 -8.75 19.65 -1.44
CA GLU A 284 -8.58 21.08 -1.13
C GLU A 284 -7.40 21.69 -1.89
N SER A 285 -6.27 20.97 -1.93
CA SER A 285 -5.09 21.39 -2.69
C SER A 285 -5.36 21.51 -4.18
N LEU A 286 -6.18 20.62 -4.75
CA LEU A 286 -6.60 20.68 -6.15
C LEU A 286 -7.50 21.88 -6.43
N LEU A 287 -8.41 22.22 -5.51
CA LEU A 287 -9.27 23.40 -5.65
C LEU A 287 -8.43 24.69 -5.64
N LEU A 288 -7.48 24.80 -4.74
CA LEU A 288 -6.55 25.95 -4.67
C LEU A 288 -5.66 26.02 -5.92
N ALA A 289 -5.17 24.89 -6.44
CA ALA A 289 -4.38 24.87 -7.66
C ALA A 289 -5.18 25.33 -8.90
N LYS A 290 -6.49 25.09 -8.94
CA LYS A 290 -7.37 25.60 -10.01
C LYS A 290 -7.61 27.10 -9.90
N GLN A 291 -7.83 27.61 -8.69
CA GLN A 291 -8.01 29.02 -8.44
C GLN A 291 -6.75 29.83 -8.83
N ASN A 292 -5.58 29.34 -8.41
CA ASN A 292 -4.30 29.98 -8.75
C ASN A 292 -3.95 29.90 -10.24
N LYS A 293 -4.41 28.90 -10.99
CA LYS A 293 -4.25 28.87 -12.46
C LYS A 293 -5.06 29.92 -13.19
N ALA A 294 -6.12 30.42 -12.58
CA ALA A 294 -6.85 31.58 -13.11
C ALA A 294 -6.10 32.92 -12.92
N ASP A 295 -5.16 32.95 -11.95
CA ASP A 295 -4.30 34.10 -11.64
C ASP A 295 -2.86 33.92 -12.17
N ASP A 296 -2.55 32.84 -12.91
CA ASP A 296 -1.19 32.40 -13.24
C ASP A 296 -0.58 33.10 -14.47
N GLU A 297 -0.17 34.34 -14.30
CA GLU A 297 1.05 34.86 -14.98
C GLU A 297 2.26 35.02 -14.03
N MET A 298 2.18 34.60 -12.76
CA MET A 298 3.21 34.91 -11.77
C MET A 298 3.47 33.85 -10.70
N LEU A 299 3.76 32.60 -11.08
CA LEU A 299 4.36 31.64 -10.16
C LEU A 299 5.67 31.10 -10.74
N LEU A 300 6.76 31.67 -10.23
CA LEU A 300 8.11 31.11 -10.42
C LEU A 300 8.16 29.64 -9.97
N PRO A 301 8.84 28.75 -10.72
CA PRO A 301 9.09 27.40 -10.26
C PRO A 301 9.80 27.47 -8.90
N LEU A 302 9.31 26.75 -7.90
CA LEU A 302 9.98 26.64 -6.61
C LEU A 302 11.41 26.15 -6.85
N ASP A 303 12.39 26.98 -6.54
CA ASP A 303 13.80 26.59 -6.55
C ASP A 303 13.97 25.43 -5.56
N PRO A 304 14.49 24.26 -5.98
CA PRO A 304 14.71 23.12 -5.09
C PRO A 304 15.55 23.45 -3.85
N LEU A 305 16.36 24.51 -3.90
CA LEU A 305 17.21 24.96 -2.80
C LEU A 305 16.47 25.79 -1.74
N MET A 306 15.27 26.31 -2.03
CA MET A 306 14.52 27.16 -1.08
C MET A 306 13.63 26.37 -0.09
N LEU A 307 13.40 25.08 -0.29
CA LEU A 307 12.51 24.25 0.56
C LEU A 307 13.23 23.49 1.68
N ALA A 308 14.53 23.67 1.86
CA ALA A 308 15.33 22.90 2.81
C ALA A 308 15.25 23.39 4.27
N ILE A 309 14.60 24.52 4.58
CA ILE A 309 14.59 25.11 5.93
C ILE A 309 13.22 25.74 6.22
N VAL A 310 12.30 25.00 6.78
CA VAL A 310 11.28 25.52 7.71
C VAL A 310 10.92 24.43 8.73
#